data_ff356a1e6d1d04244139c63dc841f343
#
_entry.id   ff356a1e6d1d04244139c63dc841f343
#
_cell.length_a   1.000
_cell.length_b   1.000
_cell.length_c   1.000
_cell.angle_alpha   90.00
_cell.angle_beta   90.00
_cell.angle_gamma   90.00
#
_symmetry.space_group_name_H-M   'P 1'
#
loop_
_entity.id
_entity.type
_entity.pdbx_description
1 polymer ?
#
loop_
_entity_poly.entity_id
_entity_poly.type
_entity_poly.pdbx_seq_one_letter_code
_entity_poly.pdbx_strand_id
1 'polypeptide(L)'
;MKQGTKFIHAGADPDPSTGAIMTPIYQTSTYVQSAPGVNKGFEYARSQNPTRKALEEALAIIENGKYGLAFSSGVAATDAVIKLLQPGDEIITGNDLYGGTYRLFTKVFEKFGLTFHFVDMTNAENVRSYINKNTKLLWVETPTNPLINVIDLAAMSALAKEHKLLLCVDNTFASPYLQLPLELGADIVMHS
;
A
#
# COMPACT_ATOMS: atom_id res chain seq x y z
N MET A 1 3.38 -4.43 -22.24
CA MET A 1 4.73 -3.83 -22.08
C MET A 1 5.58 -4.80 -21.24
N LYS A 2 6.88 -5.01 -21.54
CA LYS A 2 7.75 -5.82 -20.69
C LYS A 2 8.01 -5.09 -19.36
N GLN A 3 8.25 -5.83 -18.28
CA GLN A 3 8.39 -5.25 -16.93
C GLN A 3 9.50 -4.17 -16.86
N GLY A 4 10.69 -4.42 -17.41
CA GLY A 4 11.74 -3.39 -17.45
C GLY A 4 11.35 -2.10 -18.17
N THR A 5 10.48 -2.18 -19.19
CA THR A 5 9.93 -0.99 -19.87
C THR A 5 8.89 -0.29 -19.01
N LYS A 6 8.08 -1.04 -18.23
CA LYS A 6 7.13 -0.45 -17.27
C LYS A 6 7.86 0.41 -16.23
N PHE A 7 8.98 -0.06 -15.67
CA PHE A 7 9.73 0.68 -14.66
C PHE A 7 10.29 2.02 -15.15
N ILE A 8 10.47 2.17 -16.48
CA ILE A 8 11.00 3.41 -17.08
C ILE A 8 9.86 4.37 -17.47
N HIS A 9 8.75 3.84 -17.98
CA HIS A 9 7.73 4.64 -18.66
C HIS A 9 6.39 4.73 -17.92
N ALA A 10 6.17 3.95 -16.86
CA ALA A 10 4.93 4.01 -16.11
C ALA A 10 4.70 5.41 -15.51
N GLY A 11 3.50 5.95 -15.69
CA GLY A 11 3.11 7.28 -15.17
C GLY A 11 3.84 8.47 -15.79
N ALA A 12 4.65 8.26 -16.83
CA ALA A 12 5.48 9.27 -17.47
C ALA A 12 5.02 9.55 -18.91
N ASP A 13 3.79 10.01 -19.09
CA ASP A 13 3.33 10.52 -20.38
C ASP A 13 4.01 11.88 -20.66
N PRO A 14 4.41 12.15 -21.92
CA PRO A 14 4.98 13.45 -22.28
C PRO A 14 4.04 14.60 -21.92
N ASP A 15 4.61 15.68 -21.37
CA ASP A 15 3.83 16.88 -21.01
C ASP A 15 3.12 17.45 -22.25
N PRO A 16 1.78 17.59 -22.22
CA PRO A 16 1.02 17.98 -23.40
C PRO A 16 1.26 19.43 -23.84
N SER A 17 1.83 20.29 -22.98
CA SER A 17 2.09 21.69 -23.31
C SER A 17 3.47 21.93 -23.92
N THR A 18 4.46 21.09 -23.57
CA THR A 18 5.86 21.26 -23.96
C THR A 18 6.45 20.07 -24.71
N GLY A 19 5.83 18.89 -24.59
CA GLY A 19 6.39 17.62 -25.06
C GLY A 19 7.52 17.08 -24.19
N ALA A 20 7.72 17.62 -22.98
CA ALA A 20 8.76 17.15 -22.06
C ALA A 20 8.51 15.68 -21.67
N ILE A 21 9.55 14.84 -21.83
CA ILE A 21 9.47 13.40 -21.53
C ILE A 21 9.48 13.16 -20.01
N MET A 22 10.27 13.96 -19.28
CA MET A 22 10.30 13.89 -17.81
C MET A 22 9.13 14.67 -17.21
N THR A 23 8.46 14.09 -16.24
CA THR A 23 7.34 14.74 -15.54
C THR A 23 7.76 16.08 -14.94
N PRO A 24 7.14 17.21 -15.31
CA PRO A 24 7.44 18.52 -14.70
C PRO A 24 7.14 18.55 -13.21
N ILE A 25 7.89 19.34 -12.45
CA ILE A 25 7.63 19.59 -11.04
C ILE A 25 6.67 20.78 -10.92
N TYR A 26 5.42 20.50 -10.55
CA TYR A 26 4.38 21.52 -10.36
C TYR A 26 4.39 22.05 -8.93
N GLN A 27 5.16 23.11 -8.70
CA GLN A 27 5.19 23.86 -7.43
C GLN A 27 4.07 24.90 -7.41
N THR A 28 2.82 24.44 -7.23
CA THR A 28 1.66 25.31 -7.22
C THR A 28 0.67 24.90 -6.13
N SER A 29 -0.19 25.82 -5.71
CA SER A 29 -1.28 25.54 -4.77
C SER A 29 -2.64 25.42 -5.46
N THR A 30 -2.94 26.36 -6.38
CA THR A 30 -4.25 26.47 -7.05
C THR A 30 -4.09 26.48 -8.57
N TYR A 31 -5.17 26.13 -9.26
CA TYR A 31 -5.25 26.09 -10.71
C TYR A 31 -6.36 26.99 -11.21
N VAL A 32 -6.19 27.59 -12.40
CA VAL A 32 -7.21 28.45 -13.01
C VAL A 32 -8.42 27.61 -13.40
N GLN A 33 -9.58 28.10 -13.05
CA GLN A 33 -10.87 27.57 -13.49
C GLN A 33 -11.53 28.56 -14.46
N SER A 34 -12.16 28.07 -15.52
CA SER A 34 -12.89 28.90 -16.48
C SER A 34 -14.25 29.36 -15.94
N ALA A 35 -14.82 28.61 -14.99
CA ALA A 35 -16.00 28.93 -14.20
C ALA A 35 -15.95 28.12 -12.89
N PRO A 36 -16.76 28.42 -11.86
CA PRO A 36 -16.81 27.62 -10.65
C PRO A 36 -17.03 26.13 -10.95
N GLY A 37 -16.09 25.28 -10.49
CA GLY A 37 -16.11 23.83 -10.73
C GLY A 37 -15.69 23.39 -12.13
N VAL A 38 -15.34 24.28 -13.06
CA VAL A 38 -14.90 23.95 -14.42
C VAL A 38 -13.40 24.14 -14.54
N ASN A 39 -12.66 23.03 -14.38
CA ASN A 39 -11.20 22.98 -14.38
C ASN A 39 -10.65 22.02 -15.44
N LYS A 40 -9.33 21.97 -15.61
CA LYS A 40 -8.62 21.07 -16.54
C LYS A 40 -8.20 19.74 -15.90
N GLY A 41 -8.90 19.29 -14.85
CA GLY A 41 -8.59 18.07 -14.10
C GLY A 41 -7.86 18.31 -12.79
N PHE A 42 -7.47 19.55 -12.50
CA PHE A 42 -6.82 19.97 -11.26
C PHE A 42 -7.42 21.28 -10.77
N GLU A 43 -7.66 21.39 -9.47
CA GLU A 43 -8.18 22.62 -8.85
C GLU A 43 -7.32 23.08 -7.66
N TYR A 44 -6.78 22.16 -6.89
CA TYR A 44 -5.99 22.45 -5.70
C TYR A 44 -4.96 21.36 -5.40
N ALA A 45 -3.70 21.75 -5.22
CA ALA A 45 -2.58 20.80 -5.11
C ALA A 45 -2.65 19.84 -3.90
N ARG A 46 -3.32 20.23 -2.80
CA ARG A 46 -3.53 19.34 -1.65
C ARG A 46 -4.43 18.16 -2.02
N SER A 47 -5.47 18.39 -2.82
CA SER A 47 -6.35 17.34 -3.33
C SER A 47 -5.67 16.56 -4.44
N GLN A 48 -5.13 17.26 -5.45
CA GLN A 48 -4.52 16.67 -6.65
C GLN A 48 -3.38 17.54 -7.16
N ASN A 49 -2.25 16.91 -7.52
CA ASN A 49 -1.11 17.57 -8.15
C ASN A 49 -0.55 16.70 -9.27
N PRO A 50 -0.24 17.24 -10.47
CA PRO A 50 0.23 16.42 -11.59
C PRO A 50 1.51 15.63 -11.29
N THR A 51 2.45 16.20 -10.53
CA THR A 51 3.70 15.51 -10.15
C THR A 51 3.41 14.33 -9.23
N ARG A 52 2.54 14.50 -8.21
CA ARG A 52 2.13 13.39 -7.33
C ARG A 52 1.33 12.35 -8.10
N LYS A 53 0.43 12.76 -8.98
CA LYS A 53 -0.37 11.86 -9.80
C LYS A 53 0.51 10.96 -10.66
N ALA A 54 1.56 11.49 -11.28
CA ALA A 54 2.51 10.69 -12.06
C ALA A 54 3.16 9.58 -11.22
N LEU A 55 3.55 9.86 -9.97
CA LEU A 55 4.05 8.84 -9.05
C LEU A 55 2.98 7.80 -8.70
N GLU A 56 1.76 8.24 -8.37
CA GLU A 56 0.65 7.36 -8.02
C GLU A 56 0.28 6.42 -9.18
N GLU A 57 0.23 6.94 -10.41
CA GLU A 57 0.00 6.14 -11.62
C GLU A 57 1.16 5.19 -11.91
N ALA A 58 2.41 5.63 -11.74
CA ALA A 58 3.58 4.78 -11.90
C ALA A 58 3.53 3.58 -10.95
N LEU A 59 3.28 3.82 -9.65
CA LEU A 59 3.19 2.76 -8.64
C LEU A 59 2.04 1.78 -8.96
N ALA A 60 0.87 2.29 -9.33
CA ALA A 60 -0.25 1.45 -9.73
C ALA A 60 0.12 0.55 -10.92
N ILE A 61 0.75 1.10 -11.96
CA ILE A 61 1.11 0.35 -13.17
C ILE A 61 2.17 -0.72 -12.88
N ILE A 62 3.20 -0.40 -12.09
CA ILE A 62 4.29 -1.36 -11.82
C ILE A 62 3.88 -2.49 -10.89
N GLU A 63 2.91 -2.25 -10.00
CA GLU A 63 2.31 -3.26 -9.13
C GLU A 63 1.11 -3.99 -9.79
N ASN A 64 0.76 -3.67 -11.03
CA ASN A 64 -0.46 -4.13 -11.70
C ASN A 64 -1.74 -3.84 -10.88
N GLY A 65 -1.71 -2.74 -10.12
CA GLY A 65 -2.82 -2.24 -9.32
C GLY A 65 -3.75 -1.32 -10.11
N LYS A 66 -4.94 -1.12 -9.58
CA LYS A 66 -5.94 -0.21 -10.16
C LYS A 66 -5.73 1.25 -9.72
N TYR A 67 -5.26 1.45 -8.50
CA TYR A 67 -5.04 2.76 -7.91
C TYR A 67 -3.69 2.80 -7.18
N GLY A 68 -3.04 3.95 -7.21
CA GLY A 68 -1.88 4.25 -6.38
C GLY A 68 -2.15 5.50 -5.54
N LEU A 69 -1.64 5.52 -4.32
CA LEU A 69 -1.76 6.64 -3.39
C LEU A 69 -0.39 6.92 -2.77
N ALA A 70 0.06 8.17 -2.84
CA ALA A 70 1.33 8.58 -2.28
C ALA A 70 1.13 9.28 -0.92
N PHE A 71 1.97 8.90 0.03
CA PHE A 71 2.01 9.45 1.39
C PHE A 71 3.39 10.05 1.70
N SER A 72 3.51 10.76 2.79
CA SER A 72 4.76 11.39 3.21
C SER A 72 5.84 10.40 3.70
N SER A 73 5.44 9.17 4.02
CA SER A 73 6.33 8.07 4.44
C SER A 73 5.60 6.72 4.40
N GLY A 74 6.36 5.61 4.44
CA GLY A 74 5.77 4.27 4.59
C GLY A 74 4.92 4.13 5.85
N VAL A 75 5.37 4.70 6.98
CA VAL A 75 4.57 4.71 8.23
C VAL A 75 3.25 5.47 8.03
N ALA A 76 3.22 6.56 7.26
CA ALA A 76 1.98 7.27 6.94
C ALA A 76 1.06 6.44 6.02
N ALA A 77 1.62 5.65 5.11
CA ALA A 77 0.85 4.70 4.31
C ALA A 77 0.26 3.58 5.18
N THR A 78 1.06 3.01 6.10
CA THR A 78 0.59 2.02 7.10
C THR A 78 -0.55 2.60 7.94
N ASP A 79 -0.40 3.81 8.47
CA ASP A 79 -1.43 4.53 9.24
C ASP A 79 -2.74 4.65 8.45
N ALA A 80 -2.65 4.98 7.15
CA ALA A 80 -3.83 5.09 6.30
C ALA A 80 -4.56 3.74 6.11
N VAL A 81 -3.82 2.64 5.96
CA VAL A 81 -4.42 1.30 5.85
C VAL A 81 -5.12 0.90 7.15
N ILE A 82 -4.47 1.09 8.30
CA ILE A 82 -5.05 0.71 9.60
C ILE A 82 -6.32 1.52 9.91
N LYS A 83 -6.43 2.75 9.43
CA LYS A 83 -7.64 3.60 9.56
C LYS A 83 -8.85 3.10 8.76
N LEU A 84 -8.73 2.07 7.95
CA LEU A 84 -9.89 1.38 7.35
C LEU A 84 -10.66 0.55 8.39
N LEU A 85 -10.07 0.29 9.55
CA LEU A 85 -10.61 -0.56 10.60
C LEU A 85 -11.35 0.27 11.67
N GLN A 86 -12.18 -0.43 12.46
CA GLN A 86 -12.98 0.17 13.52
C GLN A 86 -12.50 -0.31 14.90
N PRO A 87 -12.74 0.44 15.99
CA PRO A 87 -12.50 -0.05 17.35
C PRO A 87 -13.17 -1.42 17.58
N GLY A 88 -12.41 -2.36 18.10
CA GLY A 88 -12.83 -3.75 18.31
C GLY A 88 -12.43 -4.71 17.18
N ASP A 89 -11.95 -4.19 16.04
CA ASP A 89 -11.40 -5.02 14.98
C ASP A 89 -10.02 -5.57 15.39
N GLU A 90 -9.68 -6.73 14.85
CA GLU A 90 -8.44 -7.44 15.12
C GLU A 90 -7.61 -7.63 13.85
N ILE A 91 -6.31 -7.48 13.99
CA ILE A 91 -5.31 -7.60 12.93
C ILE A 91 -4.36 -8.74 13.29
N ILE A 92 -4.11 -9.64 12.34
CA ILE A 92 -3.05 -10.64 12.47
C ILE A 92 -1.86 -10.18 11.62
N THR A 93 -0.68 -10.14 12.22
CA THR A 93 0.56 -9.68 11.59
C THR A 93 1.74 -10.57 11.94
N GLY A 94 2.81 -10.47 11.16
CA GLY A 94 4.05 -11.20 11.44
C GLY A 94 4.68 -10.78 12.78
N ASN A 95 5.30 -11.72 13.48
CA ASN A 95 6.07 -11.47 14.70
C ASN A 95 7.47 -10.90 14.40
N ASP A 96 7.88 -10.91 13.15
CA ASP A 96 9.08 -10.25 12.62
C ASP A 96 8.62 -9.25 11.57
N LEU A 97 8.70 -7.96 11.88
CA LEU A 97 8.27 -6.85 11.01
C LEU A 97 9.00 -5.57 11.38
N TYR A 98 8.96 -4.60 10.48
CA TYR A 98 9.61 -3.30 10.68
C TYR A 98 9.21 -2.66 12.03
N GLY A 99 10.23 -2.27 12.81
CA GLY A 99 10.01 -1.72 14.16
C GLY A 99 9.15 -0.43 14.20
N GLY A 100 9.08 0.33 13.09
CA GLY A 100 8.17 1.48 12.96
C GLY A 100 6.70 1.04 12.92
N THR A 101 6.40 0.01 12.16
CA THR A 101 5.07 -0.61 12.08
C THR A 101 4.67 -1.18 13.45
N TYR A 102 5.56 -1.92 14.10
CA TYR A 102 5.33 -2.45 15.45
C TYR A 102 4.97 -1.33 16.44
N ARG A 103 5.74 -0.25 16.46
CA ARG A 103 5.47 0.89 17.35
C ARG A 103 4.15 1.59 17.03
N LEU A 104 3.82 1.75 15.74
CA LEU A 104 2.55 2.33 15.31
C LEU A 104 1.38 1.49 15.82
N PHE A 105 1.45 0.17 15.67
CA PHE A 105 0.42 -0.76 16.11
C PHE A 105 0.24 -0.71 17.62
N THR A 106 1.32 -0.98 18.39
CA THR A 106 1.26 -1.17 19.84
C THR A 106 1.21 0.12 20.66
N LYS A 107 1.75 1.24 20.15
CA LYS A 107 1.81 2.50 20.93
C LYS A 107 0.75 3.52 20.51
N VAL A 108 0.17 3.34 19.32
CA VAL A 108 -0.85 4.25 18.80
C VAL A 108 -2.20 3.53 18.69
N PHE A 109 -2.30 2.55 17.80
CA PHE A 109 -3.61 1.99 17.43
C PHE A 109 -4.27 1.09 18.49
N GLU A 110 -3.51 0.39 19.33
CA GLU A 110 -4.09 -0.29 20.50
C GLU A 110 -4.88 0.66 21.41
N LYS A 111 -4.43 1.92 21.53
CA LYS A 111 -5.13 2.95 22.32
C LYS A 111 -6.48 3.35 21.71
N PHE A 112 -6.67 3.09 20.41
CA PHE A 112 -7.92 3.33 19.69
C PHE A 112 -8.80 2.08 19.60
N GLY A 113 -8.49 1.05 20.39
CA GLY A 113 -9.33 -0.13 20.53
C GLY A 113 -9.12 -1.20 19.45
N LEU A 114 -8.03 -1.15 18.69
CA LEU A 114 -7.63 -2.24 17.81
C LEU A 114 -6.79 -3.28 18.56
N THR A 115 -6.88 -4.53 18.16
CA THR A 115 -6.07 -5.63 18.72
C THR A 115 -5.14 -6.19 17.65
N PHE A 116 -3.87 -6.39 18.01
CA PHE A 116 -2.85 -6.92 17.11
C PHE A 116 -2.32 -8.25 17.62
N HIS A 117 -2.38 -9.28 16.78
CA HIS A 117 -1.81 -10.60 17.04
C HIS A 117 -0.53 -10.77 16.24
N PHE A 118 0.60 -10.88 16.93
CA PHE A 118 1.93 -11.08 16.33
C PHE A 118 2.21 -12.56 16.23
N VAL A 119 2.23 -13.12 15.02
CA VAL A 119 2.24 -14.55 14.76
C VAL A 119 3.40 -14.92 13.83
N ASP A 120 3.98 -16.09 14.00
CA ASP A 120 4.88 -16.66 12.99
C ASP A 120 4.06 -17.04 11.74
N MET A 121 4.14 -16.18 10.71
CA MET A 121 3.39 -16.33 9.46
C MET A 121 4.10 -17.22 8.43
N THR A 122 5.27 -17.77 8.76
CA THR A 122 5.95 -18.75 7.87
C THR A 122 5.15 -20.04 7.72
N ASN A 123 4.21 -20.30 8.64
CA ASN A 123 3.25 -21.38 8.55
C ASN A 123 1.81 -20.82 8.65
N ALA A 124 1.01 -21.03 7.59
CA ALA A 124 -0.36 -20.54 7.51
C ALA A 124 -1.30 -21.08 8.63
N GLU A 125 -1.04 -22.28 9.13
CA GLU A 125 -1.85 -22.86 10.22
C GLU A 125 -1.67 -22.10 11.54
N ASN A 126 -0.51 -21.49 11.77
CA ASN A 126 -0.34 -20.60 12.91
C ASN A 126 -1.28 -19.40 12.81
N VAL A 127 -1.39 -18.80 11.61
CA VAL A 127 -2.29 -17.66 11.35
C VAL A 127 -3.76 -18.08 11.54
N ARG A 128 -4.15 -19.24 10.98
CA ARG A 128 -5.51 -19.77 11.08
C ARG A 128 -6.00 -19.86 12.51
N SER A 129 -5.13 -20.25 13.44
CA SER A 129 -5.49 -20.44 14.85
C SER A 129 -5.88 -19.14 15.58
N TYR A 130 -5.49 -17.98 15.05
CA TYR A 130 -5.82 -16.67 15.61
C TYR A 130 -7.04 -16.01 14.95
N ILE A 131 -7.53 -16.54 13.82
CA ILE A 131 -8.68 -15.95 13.12
C ILE A 131 -9.96 -16.16 13.94
N ASN A 132 -10.68 -15.06 14.13
CA ASN A 132 -11.97 -15.06 14.81
C ASN A 132 -12.93 -14.03 14.14
N LYS A 133 -14.14 -13.88 14.68
CA LYS A 133 -15.19 -12.99 14.11
C LYS A 133 -14.78 -11.51 14.02
N ASN A 134 -13.85 -11.07 14.85
CA ASN A 134 -13.37 -9.68 14.90
C ASN A 134 -12.18 -9.46 13.99
N THR A 135 -11.52 -10.50 13.51
CA THR A 135 -10.38 -10.37 12.57
C THR A 135 -10.87 -9.76 11.26
N LYS A 136 -10.18 -8.71 10.78
CA LYS A 136 -10.51 -7.98 9.55
C LYS A 136 -9.35 -7.86 8.58
N LEU A 137 -8.11 -7.92 9.07
CA LEU A 137 -6.93 -7.67 8.27
C LEU A 137 -5.83 -8.69 8.59
N LEU A 138 -5.22 -9.24 7.55
CA LEU A 138 -3.90 -9.83 7.58
C LEU A 138 -2.89 -8.80 7.08
N TRP A 139 -1.94 -8.41 7.93
CA TRP A 139 -0.82 -7.55 7.56
C TRP A 139 0.43 -8.42 7.41
N VAL A 140 0.94 -8.53 6.20
CA VAL A 140 2.09 -9.38 5.87
C VAL A 140 3.23 -8.52 5.38
N GLU A 141 4.40 -8.62 6.00
CA GLU A 141 5.66 -8.07 5.50
C GLU A 141 6.52 -9.23 5.01
N THR A 142 6.93 -9.21 3.72
CA THR A 142 7.75 -10.29 3.17
C THR A 142 8.58 -9.83 1.97
N PRO A 143 9.92 -10.07 1.98
CA PRO A 143 10.71 -10.56 3.11
C PRO A 143 10.65 -9.66 4.33
N THR A 144 10.71 -10.22 5.54
CA THR A 144 10.56 -9.48 6.79
C THR A 144 11.80 -8.65 7.15
N ASN A 145 11.64 -7.63 7.99
CA ASN A 145 12.74 -6.85 8.55
C ASN A 145 12.79 -6.99 10.08
N PRO A 146 13.88 -7.52 10.69
CA PRO A 146 15.20 -7.69 10.09
C PRO A 146 15.58 -9.12 9.66
N LEU A 147 14.77 -10.14 9.93
CA LEU A 147 15.22 -11.55 9.81
C LEU A 147 15.14 -12.13 8.38
N ILE A 148 14.56 -11.37 7.44
CA ILE A 148 14.43 -11.77 6.02
C ILE A 148 13.65 -13.10 5.86
N ASN A 149 12.67 -13.34 6.71
CA ASN A 149 11.77 -14.48 6.56
C ASN A 149 10.89 -14.28 5.32
N VAL A 150 10.68 -15.35 4.56
CA VAL A 150 9.81 -15.34 3.38
C VAL A 150 8.49 -16.01 3.74
N ILE A 151 7.39 -15.31 3.47
CA ILE A 151 6.04 -15.78 3.76
C ILE A 151 5.34 -16.14 2.45
N ASP A 152 4.65 -17.28 2.42
CA ASP A 152 3.87 -17.71 1.27
C ASP A 152 2.62 -16.85 1.10
N LEU A 153 2.68 -15.88 0.17
CA LEU A 153 1.56 -14.97 -0.11
C LEU A 153 0.34 -15.68 -0.71
N ALA A 154 0.55 -16.78 -1.46
CA ALA A 154 -0.57 -17.53 -2.00
C ALA A 154 -1.35 -18.24 -0.88
N ALA A 155 -0.65 -18.80 0.09
CA ALA A 155 -1.28 -19.38 1.29
C ALA A 155 -2.00 -18.32 2.12
N MET A 156 -1.39 -17.14 2.34
CA MET A 156 -2.03 -16.02 3.06
C MET A 156 -3.26 -15.50 2.31
N SER A 157 -3.20 -15.39 0.98
CA SER A 157 -4.34 -14.98 0.16
C SER A 157 -5.49 -16.00 0.22
N ALA A 158 -5.18 -17.30 0.16
CA ALA A 158 -6.21 -18.34 0.30
C ALA A 158 -6.93 -18.24 1.66
N LEU A 159 -6.17 -18.06 2.73
CA LEU A 159 -6.69 -17.91 4.08
C LEU A 159 -7.53 -16.62 4.22
N ALA A 160 -7.04 -15.48 3.71
CA ALA A 160 -7.78 -14.23 3.71
C ALA A 160 -9.13 -14.34 2.98
N LYS A 161 -9.14 -14.97 1.79
CA LYS A 161 -10.37 -15.19 1.01
C LYS A 161 -11.36 -16.11 1.70
N GLU A 162 -10.88 -17.23 2.30
CA GLU A 162 -11.71 -18.17 3.06
C GLU A 162 -12.48 -17.47 4.18
N HIS A 163 -11.81 -16.56 4.88
CA HIS A 163 -12.36 -15.84 6.03
C HIS A 163 -12.86 -14.43 5.73
N LYS A 164 -12.84 -13.99 4.47
CA LYS A 164 -13.26 -12.65 4.01
C LYS A 164 -12.50 -11.52 4.72
N LEU A 165 -11.21 -11.70 4.90
CA LEU A 165 -10.30 -10.72 5.47
C LEU A 165 -9.65 -9.89 4.36
N LEU A 166 -9.28 -8.66 4.65
CA LEU A 166 -8.37 -7.89 3.81
C LEU A 166 -6.95 -8.46 3.95
N LEU A 167 -6.22 -8.54 2.84
CA LEU A 167 -4.81 -8.87 2.83
C LEU A 167 -4.01 -7.65 2.38
N CYS A 168 -3.23 -7.07 3.29
CA CYS A 168 -2.26 -6.02 3.00
C CYS A 168 -0.85 -6.58 3.07
N VAL A 169 -0.05 -6.30 2.04
CA VAL A 169 1.34 -6.74 1.96
C VAL A 169 2.27 -5.53 1.94
N ASP A 170 3.18 -5.46 2.90
CA ASP A 170 4.34 -4.59 2.84
C ASP A 170 5.41 -5.25 1.94
N ASN A 171 5.55 -4.73 0.73
CA ASN A 171 6.42 -5.24 -0.32
C ASN A 171 7.73 -4.43 -0.45
N THR A 172 8.08 -3.67 0.58
CA THR A 172 9.20 -2.73 0.56
C THR A 172 10.52 -3.42 0.18
N PHE A 173 10.81 -4.58 0.75
CA PHE A 173 12.09 -5.27 0.51
C PHE A 173 12.15 -5.99 -0.83
N ALA A 174 11.09 -6.66 -1.24
CA ALA A 174 11.07 -7.36 -2.53
C ALA A 174 10.97 -6.38 -3.71
N SER A 175 10.22 -5.29 -3.56
CA SER A 175 9.84 -4.37 -4.63
C SER A 175 9.00 -5.03 -5.74
N PRO A 176 8.35 -4.24 -6.62
CA PRO A 176 7.56 -4.80 -7.72
C PRO A 176 8.38 -5.59 -8.75
N TYR A 177 9.72 -5.49 -8.69
CA TYR A 177 10.58 -6.25 -9.58
C TYR A 177 10.65 -7.74 -9.22
N LEU A 178 10.73 -8.06 -7.93
CA LEU A 178 10.87 -9.43 -7.45
C LEU A 178 9.54 -10.08 -7.08
N GLN A 179 8.54 -9.28 -6.68
CA GLN A 179 7.27 -9.79 -6.17
C GLN A 179 6.13 -8.85 -6.51
N LEU A 180 5.01 -9.40 -6.96
CA LEU A 180 3.77 -8.68 -7.28
C LEU A 180 2.62 -9.21 -6.39
N PRO A 181 2.46 -8.68 -5.17
CA PRO A 181 1.51 -9.21 -4.21
C PRO A 181 0.05 -9.16 -4.68
N LEU A 182 -0.34 -8.15 -5.48
CA LEU A 182 -1.69 -8.06 -6.02
C LEU A 182 -2.00 -9.23 -6.98
N GLU A 183 -1.02 -9.68 -7.78
CA GLU A 183 -1.19 -10.87 -8.63
C GLU A 183 -1.28 -12.17 -7.81
N LEU A 184 -0.68 -12.19 -6.63
CA LEU A 184 -0.75 -13.30 -5.68
C LEU A 184 -2.00 -13.25 -4.80
N GLY A 185 -2.85 -12.24 -5.00
CA GLY A 185 -4.17 -12.13 -4.40
C GLY A 185 -4.26 -11.25 -3.16
N ALA A 186 -3.28 -10.38 -2.92
CA ALA A 186 -3.42 -9.29 -1.96
C ALA A 186 -4.45 -8.25 -2.44
N ASP A 187 -5.10 -7.58 -1.50
CA ASP A 187 -6.03 -6.48 -1.77
C ASP A 187 -5.29 -5.14 -1.79
N ILE A 188 -4.27 -5.01 -0.96
CA ILE A 188 -3.48 -3.81 -0.80
C ILE A 188 -1.99 -4.18 -0.80
N VAL A 189 -1.19 -3.41 -1.51
CA VAL A 189 0.27 -3.46 -1.42
C VAL A 189 0.81 -2.12 -0.96
N MET A 190 1.78 -2.16 -0.06
CA MET A 190 2.42 -0.99 0.51
C MET A 190 3.92 -1.02 0.28
N HIS A 191 4.50 0.14 0.11
CA HIS A 191 5.94 0.39 0.02
C HIS A 191 6.34 1.59 0.89
N SER A 192 7.59 1.59 1.30
CA SER A 192 8.23 2.71 1.98
C SER A 192 9.37 3.29 1.17
#